data_01197998186619057e0980b4c653b4ac
#
_entry.id   01197998186619057e0980b4c653b4ac
#
_cell.length_a   1.000
_cell.length_b   1.000
_cell.length_c   1.000
_cell.angle_alpha   90.00
_cell.angle_beta   90.00
_cell.angle_gamma   90.00
#
_symmetry.space_group_name_H-M   'P 1'
#
loop_
_entity.id
_entity.type
_entity.pdbx_description
1 polymer ?
#
loop_
_entity_poly.entity_id
_entity_poly.type
_entity_poly.pdbx_seq_one_letter_code
_entity_poly.pdbx_strand_id
1 'polypeptide(L)'
;LQEDWKKPWFSPQVAQLPKNLNGRNYNGMNSIVLMLMQEKNGWQTSRYATFDRIVSLNFTKDKDGKKAAVDENGNKLPRVGINKGEKSTPVMLTTFTCVHKETKEHIKYDDYKQLTQDERNNYNVYPKLQVYNVFNLDQTNLKEARPEMYQKFKDEAVGQSLRTTEGMVDFPALDAMIEKDLYVCPIKPIHGDNAYYSISKDEIVIPEKAQFIDGESFYSNLLHEMSHASGSENRLNRLVSGSTFGSESYAKEELVAELTAALVSSQYGMEKHVKSDSAAYLKSWLDSLKEAVSYTHLRAHETRH
;
A
#
# COMPACT_ATOMS: atom_id res chain seq x y z
N LEU A 1 12.49 -15.60 17.51
CA LEU A 1 12.08 -15.03 16.19
C LEU A 1 10.73 -15.59 15.70
N GLN A 2 10.39 -16.86 16.00
CA GLN A 2 9.10 -17.46 15.59
C GLN A 2 7.89 -16.94 16.39
N GLU A 3 8.06 -16.53 17.64
CA GLU A 3 6.95 -16.03 18.47
C GLU A 3 6.49 -14.63 18.09
N ASP A 4 7.38 -13.77 17.61
CA ASP A 4 7.04 -12.41 17.16
C ASP A 4 6.26 -12.38 15.83
N TRP A 5 6.31 -13.45 15.04
CA TRP A 5 5.60 -13.58 13.76
C TRP A 5 4.18 -14.12 13.89
N LYS A 6 3.74 -14.54 15.07
CA LYS A 6 2.35 -14.95 15.35
C LYS A 6 1.39 -13.78 15.55
N LYS A 7 1.91 -12.55 15.67
CA LYS A 7 1.07 -11.35 15.72
C LYS A 7 0.47 -11.08 14.35
N PRO A 8 -0.77 -10.57 14.29
CA PRO A 8 -1.34 -10.13 13.03
C PRO A 8 -0.41 -9.09 12.41
N TRP A 9 -0.21 -9.16 11.08
CA TRP A 9 0.68 -8.25 10.34
C TRP A 9 0.30 -6.79 10.53
N PHE A 10 -0.97 -6.54 10.72
CA PHE A 10 -1.53 -5.23 10.96
C PHE A 10 -2.46 -5.32 12.16
N SER A 11 -2.17 -4.56 13.20
CA SER A 11 -3.10 -4.47 14.32
C SER A 11 -4.37 -3.73 13.88
N PRO A 12 -5.51 -3.94 14.55
CA PRO A 12 -6.76 -3.22 14.28
C PRO A 12 -6.59 -1.69 14.32
N GLN A 13 -5.53 -1.20 14.94
CA GLN A 13 -5.20 0.22 15.02
C GLN A 13 -4.59 0.79 13.72
N VAL A 14 -4.18 -0.07 12.78
CA VAL A 14 -3.60 0.31 11.48
C VAL A 14 -4.60 0.10 10.35
N ALA A 15 -5.87 0.37 10.58
CA ALA A 15 -6.96 0.10 9.64
C ALA A 15 -6.95 0.96 8.36
N GLN A 16 -6.01 1.89 8.19
CA GLN A 16 -5.94 2.71 6.98
C GLN A 16 -4.58 2.64 6.28
N LEU A 17 -4.63 2.58 4.95
CA LEU A 17 -3.44 2.66 4.12
C LEU A 17 -2.68 3.96 4.40
N PRO A 18 -1.33 3.91 4.43
CA PRO A 18 -0.50 5.10 4.57
C PRO A 18 -0.81 6.13 3.49
N LYS A 19 -0.95 7.38 3.88
CA LYS A 19 -1.27 8.51 2.99
C LYS A 19 -0.21 9.59 3.11
N ASN A 20 -0.02 10.34 2.03
CA ASN A 20 0.73 11.59 2.10
C ASN A 20 -0.11 12.70 2.76
N LEU A 21 0.48 13.88 3.00
CA LEU A 21 -0.25 15.02 3.58
C LEU A 21 -1.48 15.46 2.79
N ASN A 22 -1.50 15.23 1.47
CA ASN A 22 -2.63 15.59 0.62
C ASN A 22 -3.73 14.52 0.57
N GLY A 23 -3.59 13.43 1.33
CA GLY A 23 -4.57 12.35 1.39
C GLY A 23 -4.40 11.26 0.32
N ARG A 24 -3.40 11.35 -0.57
CA ARG A 24 -3.13 10.31 -1.58
C ARG A 24 -2.47 9.11 -0.90
N ASN A 25 -3.02 7.93 -1.13
CA ASN A 25 -2.47 6.68 -0.63
C ASN A 25 -1.09 6.38 -1.24
N TYR A 26 -0.21 5.79 -0.44
CA TYR A 26 0.93 5.05 -0.93
C TYR A 26 0.45 3.70 -1.46
N ASN A 27 1.12 3.17 -2.48
CA ASN A 27 0.71 1.94 -3.15
C ASN A 27 1.83 0.90 -3.11
N GLY A 28 1.46 -0.37 -3.28
CA GLY A 28 2.38 -1.49 -3.40
C GLY A 28 3.33 -1.58 -2.21
N MET A 29 4.61 -1.83 -2.48
CA MET A 29 5.63 -2.03 -1.45
C MET A 29 5.78 -0.83 -0.50
N ASN A 30 5.58 0.40 -0.98
CA ASN A 30 5.63 1.57 -0.11
C ASN A 30 4.59 1.49 1.01
N SER A 31 3.36 1.07 0.70
CA SER A 31 2.31 0.90 1.70
C SER A 31 2.72 -0.12 2.76
N ILE A 32 3.21 -1.28 2.32
CA ILE A 32 3.63 -2.37 3.22
C ILE A 32 4.73 -1.89 4.18
N VAL A 33 5.79 -1.30 3.63
CA VAL A 33 6.91 -0.80 4.44
C VAL A 33 6.45 0.26 5.45
N LEU A 34 5.61 1.21 5.02
CA LEU A 34 5.13 2.27 5.90
C LEU A 34 4.18 1.74 6.98
N MET A 35 3.33 0.75 6.67
CA MET A 35 2.47 0.10 7.68
C MET A 35 3.30 -0.66 8.71
N LEU A 36 4.29 -1.44 8.28
CA LEU A 36 5.20 -2.14 9.17
C LEU A 36 6.00 -1.19 10.08
N MET A 37 6.44 -0.05 9.53
CA MET A 37 7.13 0.98 10.31
C MET A 37 6.20 1.65 11.30
N GLN A 38 4.95 1.89 10.95
CA GLN A 38 3.93 2.43 11.84
C GLN A 38 3.68 1.48 13.03
N GLU A 39 3.43 0.21 12.73
CA GLU A 39 3.21 -0.84 13.75
C GLU A 39 4.42 -0.98 14.68
N LYS A 40 5.62 -1.14 14.11
CA LYS A 40 6.87 -1.29 14.87
C LYS A 40 7.12 -0.16 15.85
N ASN A 41 6.78 1.07 15.50
CA ASN A 41 7.05 2.25 16.31
C ASN A 41 5.83 2.72 17.13
N GLY A 42 4.67 2.07 16.98
CA GLY A 42 3.43 2.43 17.67
C GLY A 42 2.87 3.79 17.27
N TRP A 43 3.14 4.25 16.03
CA TRP A 43 2.66 5.54 15.55
C TRP A 43 1.14 5.55 15.39
N GLN A 44 0.52 6.64 15.83
CA GLN A 44 -0.93 6.80 15.90
C GLN A 44 -1.54 7.34 14.62
N THR A 45 -0.72 7.94 13.74
CA THR A 45 -1.19 8.50 12.47
C THR A 45 -0.72 7.65 11.30
N SER A 46 -1.52 7.58 10.21
CA SER A 46 -1.15 6.95 8.94
C SER A 46 -0.67 7.98 7.92
N ARG A 47 -0.19 9.15 8.37
CA ARG A 47 0.23 10.26 7.51
C ARG A 47 1.74 10.37 7.46
N TYR A 48 2.24 10.51 6.23
CA TYR A 48 3.67 10.59 5.94
C TYR A 48 3.98 11.79 5.05
N ALA A 49 5.12 12.41 5.28
CA ALA A 49 5.56 13.55 4.49
C ALA A 49 7.08 13.60 4.35
N THR A 50 7.56 14.19 3.26
CA THR A 50 8.96 14.58 3.12
C THR A 50 9.28 15.76 4.04
N PHE A 51 10.57 15.96 4.34
CA PHE A 51 11.04 17.10 5.14
C PHE A 51 10.47 18.44 4.65
N ASP A 52 10.57 18.70 3.34
CA ASP A 52 10.09 19.96 2.75
C ASP A 52 8.59 20.17 2.92
N ARG A 53 7.82 19.08 2.88
CA ARG A 53 6.36 19.12 3.09
C ARG A 53 6.02 19.40 4.55
N ILE A 54 6.77 18.83 5.51
CA ILE A 54 6.60 19.14 6.94
C ILE A 54 6.93 20.60 7.19
N VAL A 55 8.06 21.10 6.66
CA VAL A 55 8.44 22.50 6.79
C VAL A 55 7.41 23.43 6.14
N SER A 56 6.77 23.01 5.04
CA SER A 56 5.76 23.81 4.36
C SER A 56 4.50 24.09 5.20
N LEU A 57 4.24 23.30 6.26
CA LEU A 57 3.14 23.53 7.20
C LEU A 57 3.33 24.83 8.02
N ASN A 58 4.53 25.39 8.01
CA ASN A 58 4.84 26.66 8.70
C ASN A 58 4.48 27.91 7.89
N PHE A 59 3.99 27.72 6.67
CA PHE A 59 3.75 28.83 5.75
C PHE A 59 2.39 28.68 5.08
N THR A 60 1.72 29.82 4.87
CA THR A 60 0.60 29.96 3.95
C THR A 60 1.07 30.64 2.67
N LYS A 61 0.47 30.29 1.54
CA LYS A 61 0.68 31.00 0.27
C LYS A 61 -0.47 31.96 0.06
N ASP A 62 -0.17 33.23 -0.14
CA ASP A 62 -1.10 34.22 -0.65
C ASP A 62 -0.60 34.81 -1.97
N LYS A 63 -1.29 35.84 -2.49
CA LYS A 63 -0.93 36.51 -3.74
C LYS A 63 0.45 37.18 -3.68
N ASP A 64 0.91 37.54 -2.49
CA ASP A 64 2.16 38.25 -2.24
C ASP A 64 3.32 37.30 -1.87
N GLY A 65 3.09 35.96 -1.87
CA GLY A 65 4.11 34.96 -1.63
C GLY A 65 3.90 34.10 -0.36
N LYS A 66 5.00 33.58 0.22
CA LYS A 66 4.95 32.75 1.42
C LYS A 66 4.95 33.64 2.67
N LYS A 67 3.90 33.53 3.50
CA LYS A 67 3.83 34.14 4.84
C LYS A 67 3.84 33.06 5.93
N ALA A 68 4.31 33.42 7.13
CA ALA A 68 4.22 32.50 8.27
C ALA A 68 2.76 32.13 8.54
N ALA A 69 2.52 30.87 8.88
CA ALA A 69 1.18 30.42 9.25
C ALA A 69 0.73 31.10 10.55
N VAL A 70 -0.50 31.61 10.56
CA VAL A 70 -1.12 32.32 11.69
C VAL A 70 -2.43 31.63 12.09
N ASP A 71 -2.83 31.85 13.35
CA ASP A 71 -4.13 31.44 13.86
C ASP A 71 -5.25 32.41 13.39
N GLU A 72 -6.49 32.15 13.81
CA GLU A 72 -7.67 32.98 13.49
C GLU A 72 -7.54 34.42 14.01
N ASN A 73 -6.70 34.64 15.03
CA ASN A 73 -6.44 35.95 15.63
C ASN A 73 -5.22 36.66 15.02
N GLY A 74 -4.57 36.06 14.02
CA GLY A 74 -3.38 36.60 13.35
C GLY A 74 -2.07 36.34 14.10
N ASN A 75 -2.04 35.57 15.17
CA ASN A 75 -0.81 35.21 15.88
C ASN A 75 -0.04 34.13 15.13
N LYS A 76 1.29 34.22 15.12
CA LYS A 76 2.13 33.20 14.49
C LYS A 76 1.96 31.85 15.21
N LEU A 77 1.62 30.84 14.44
CA LEU A 77 1.53 29.48 14.96
C LEU A 77 2.93 28.92 15.30
N PRO A 78 3.04 28.04 16.32
CA PRO A 78 4.29 27.35 16.66
C PRO A 78 4.86 26.60 15.45
N ARG A 79 6.18 26.55 15.30
CA ARG A 79 6.82 25.88 14.17
C ARG A 79 6.67 24.36 14.27
N VAL A 80 6.26 23.74 13.17
CA VAL A 80 6.29 22.29 12.99
C VAL A 80 7.65 21.88 12.46
N GLY A 81 8.25 20.83 13.05
CA GLY A 81 9.53 20.26 12.64
C GLY A 81 9.62 18.79 13.02
N ILE A 82 10.64 18.14 12.52
CA ILE A 82 10.95 16.76 12.86
C ILE A 82 11.65 16.74 14.23
N ASN A 83 11.29 15.79 15.07
CA ASN A 83 11.90 15.62 16.38
C ASN A 83 13.37 15.20 16.24
N LYS A 84 14.21 15.65 17.18
CA LYS A 84 15.65 15.36 17.14
C LYS A 84 15.90 13.85 17.24
N GLY A 85 16.71 13.32 16.31
CA GLY A 85 17.11 11.91 16.30
C GLY A 85 16.19 11.00 15.46
N GLU A 86 15.07 11.50 14.96
CA GLU A 86 14.16 10.73 14.11
C GLU A 86 14.79 10.35 12.77
N LYS A 87 14.46 9.15 12.30
CA LYS A 87 14.97 8.61 11.02
C LYS A 87 13.83 8.50 10.01
N SER A 88 14.10 8.94 8.79
CA SER A 88 13.16 8.82 7.68
C SER A 88 13.00 7.37 7.20
N THR A 89 11.87 7.08 6.61
CA THR A 89 11.63 5.84 5.87
C THR A 89 11.73 6.13 4.37
N PRO A 90 12.55 5.38 3.61
CA PRO A 90 12.61 5.54 2.16
C PRO A 90 11.37 4.96 1.49
N VAL A 91 10.83 5.69 0.51
CA VAL A 91 9.75 5.25 -0.37
C VAL A 91 10.20 5.42 -1.82
N MET A 92 9.78 4.51 -2.68
CA MET A 92 10.14 4.48 -4.10
C MET A 92 8.99 4.97 -4.97
N LEU A 93 9.29 5.83 -5.93
CA LEU A 93 8.35 6.30 -6.94
C LEU A 93 8.95 6.10 -8.32
N THR A 94 8.26 5.33 -9.16
CA THR A 94 8.60 5.27 -10.57
C THR A 94 7.91 6.43 -11.29
N THR A 95 8.70 7.30 -11.88
CA THR A 95 8.26 8.35 -12.78
C THR A 95 8.58 7.95 -14.22
N PHE A 96 7.88 8.55 -15.17
CA PHE A 96 8.06 8.21 -16.58
C PHE A 96 8.35 9.49 -17.36
N THR A 97 9.37 9.43 -18.20
CA THR A 97 9.67 10.49 -19.17
C THR A 97 9.21 10.00 -20.54
N CYS A 98 8.24 10.69 -21.14
CA CYS A 98 7.71 10.39 -22.46
C CYS A 98 8.30 11.35 -23.48
N VAL A 99 8.98 10.81 -24.50
CA VAL A 99 9.71 11.59 -25.51
C VAL A 99 9.21 11.18 -26.90
N HIS A 100 8.75 12.12 -27.70
CA HIS A 100 8.35 11.86 -29.07
C HIS A 100 9.56 11.40 -29.90
N LYS A 101 9.40 10.36 -30.68
CA LYS A 101 10.53 9.70 -31.41
C LYS A 101 11.20 10.62 -32.41
N GLU A 102 10.41 11.45 -33.12
CA GLU A 102 10.91 12.34 -34.17
C GLU A 102 11.22 13.75 -33.63
N THR A 103 10.22 14.43 -33.05
CA THR A 103 10.36 15.83 -32.62
C THR A 103 11.20 16.02 -31.37
N LYS A 104 11.44 14.94 -30.59
CA LYS A 104 12.11 14.94 -29.29
C LYS A 104 11.40 15.75 -28.21
N GLU A 105 10.17 16.17 -28.46
CA GLU A 105 9.35 16.86 -27.47
C GLU A 105 8.96 15.94 -26.33
N HIS A 106 8.88 16.51 -25.11
CA HIS A 106 8.52 15.82 -23.90
C HIS A 106 7.07 16.12 -23.55
N ILE A 107 6.30 15.08 -23.20
CA ILE A 107 4.97 15.25 -22.61
C ILE A 107 4.93 14.60 -21.21
N LYS A 108 3.99 15.05 -20.38
CA LYS A 108 3.73 14.43 -19.08
C LYS A 108 3.17 13.04 -19.27
N TYR A 109 3.49 12.13 -18.36
CA TYR A 109 2.99 10.77 -18.42
C TYR A 109 1.46 10.69 -18.33
N ASP A 110 0.82 11.64 -17.62
CA ASP A 110 -0.65 11.69 -17.56
C ASP A 110 -1.25 12.09 -18.91
N ASP A 111 -0.63 12.99 -19.66
CA ASP A 111 -1.04 13.35 -21.01
C ASP A 111 -0.82 12.17 -21.97
N TYR A 112 0.33 11.49 -21.87
CA TYR A 112 0.61 10.26 -22.64
C TYR A 112 -0.45 9.17 -22.41
N LYS A 113 -0.95 8.99 -21.20
CA LYS A 113 -2.02 8.02 -20.91
C LYS A 113 -3.35 8.33 -21.60
N GLN A 114 -3.59 9.58 -22.00
CA GLN A 114 -4.80 9.99 -22.70
C GLN A 114 -4.71 9.77 -24.22
N LEU A 115 -3.51 9.54 -24.76
CA LEU A 115 -3.30 9.31 -26.17
C LEU A 115 -3.89 7.96 -26.61
N THR A 116 -4.31 7.89 -27.88
CA THR A 116 -4.68 6.64 -28.54
C THR A 116 -3.47 5.70 -28.68
N GLN A 117 -3.71 4.42 -28.95
CA GLN A 117 -2.63 3.45 -29.11
C GLN A 117 -1.68 3.83 -30.27
N ASP A 118 -2.21 4.35 -31.36
CA ASP A 118 -1.40 4.77 -32.52
C ASP A 118 -0.53 5.99 -32.18
N GLU A 119 -1.08 6.96 -31.47
CA GLU A 119 -0.31 8.12 -31.00
C GLU A 119 0.79 7.71 -30.01
N ARG A 120 0.50 6.79 -29.07
CA ARG A 120 1.51 6.26 -28.12
C ARG A 120 2.69 5.61 -28.80
N ASN A 121 2.47 4.98 -29.97
CA ASN A 121 3.54 4.36 -30.76
C ASN A 121 4.59 5.36 -31.21
N ASN A 122 4.28 6.65 -31.24
CA ASN A 122 5.21 7.73 -31.60
C ASN A 122 6.10 8.18 -30.44
N TYR A 123 5.93 7.63 -29.23
CA TYR A 123 6.70 8.02 -28.06
C TYR A 123 7.58 6.88 -27.56
N ASN A 124 8.75 7.25 -27.04
CA ASN A 124 9.54 6.40 -26.16
C ASN A 124 9.20 6.76 -24.73
N VAL A 125 8.97 5.75 -23.87
CA VAL A 125 8.67 5.92 -22.46
C VAL A 125 9.83 5.35 -21.64
N TYR A 126 10.49 6.22 -20.88
CA TYR A 126 11.63 5.87 -20.05
C TYR A 126 11.22 5.89 -18.57
N PRO A 127 11.18 4.73 -17.90
CA PRO A 127 10.94 4.68 -16.47
C PRO A 127 12.16 5.20 -15.71
N LYS A 128 11.91 6.01 -14.67
CA LYS A 128 12.92 6.51 -13.75
C LYS A 128 12.50 6.23 -12.32
N LEU A 129 13.24 5.39 -11.64
CA LEU A 129 13.04 5.15 -10.22
C LEU A 129 13.62 6.30 -9.40
N GLN A 130 12.82 6.86 -8.49
CA GLN A 130 13.23 7.88 -7.54
C GLN A 130 12.96 7.41 -6.12
N VAL A 131 13.88 7.70 -5.21
CA VAL A 131 13.72 7.42 -3.78
C VAL A 131 13.46 8.73 -3.04
N TYR A 132 12.40 8.76 -2.25
CA TYR A 132 12.06 9.87 -1.37
C TYR A 132 12.12 9.41 0.07
N ASN A 133 12.63 10.26 0.93
CA ASN A 133 12.64 10.04 2.36
C ASN A 133 11.42 10.70 3.00
N VAL A 134 10.60 9.91 3.68
CA VAL A 134 9.40 10.39 4.36
C VAL A 134 9.48 10.12 5.86
N PHE A 135 8.79 10.94 6.63
CA PHE A 135 8.62 10.82 8.06
C PHE A 135 7.13 10.63 8.35
N ASN A 136 6.81 9.80 9.32
CA ASN A 136 5.47 9.77 9.89
C ASN A 136 5.22 11.06 10.68
N LEU A 137 4.00 11.55 10.75
CA LEU A 137 3.71 12.77 11.49
C LEU A 137 3.92 12.63 13.01
N ASP A 138 3.90 11.42 13.56
CA ASP A 138 4.28 11.15 14.96
C ASP A 138 5.78 11.36 15.23
N GLN A 139 6.59 11.42 14.18
CA GLN A 139 8.01 11.79 14.29
C GLN A 139 8.25 13.31 14.33
N THR A 140 7.18 14.09 14.43
CA THR A 140 7.22 15.55 14.46
C THR A 140 6.57 16.09 15.73
N ASN A 141 6.78 17.35 16.02
CA ASN A 141 6.07 18.06 17.09
C ASN A 141 4.68 18.58 16.61
N LEU A 142 4.05 17.92 15.61
CA LEU A 142 2.76 18.36 15.08
C LEU A 142 1.66 18.33 16.13
N LYS A 143 1.69 17.34 17.01
CA LYS A 143 0.73 17.18 18.11
C LYS A 143 0.66 18.42 19.00
N GLU A 144 1.82 19.00 19.32
CA GLU A 144 1.94 20.19 20.14
C GLU A 144 1.70 21.49 19.34
N ALA A 145 2.21 21.53 18.12
CA ALA A 145 2.16 22.72 17.28
C ALA A 145 0.82 22.91 16.57
N ARG A 146 0.09 21.85 16.27
CA ARG A 146 -1.21 21.82 15.55
C ARG A 146 -2.10 20.70 16.07
N PRO A 147 -2.58 20.77 17.32
CA PRO A 147 -3.30 19.67 17.97
C PRO A 147 -4.55 19.23 17.21
N GLU A 148 -5.32 20.15 16.66
CA GLU A 148 -6.53 19.83 15.88
C GLU A 148 -6.21 19.09 14.59
N MET A 149 -5.17 19.52 13.86
CA MET A 149 -4.71 18.85 12.63
C MET A 149 -4.19 17.45 12.96
N TYR A 150 -3.43 17.29 14.03
CA TYR A 150 -2.94 16.00 14.48
C TYR A 150 -4.10 15.07 14.85
N GLN A 151 -5.06 15.55 15.64
CA GLN A 151 -6.21 14.76 16.04
C GLN A 151 -7.03 14.29 14.84
N LYS A 152 -7.29 15.17 13.88
CA LYS A 152 -7.93 14.79 12.61
C LYS A 152 -7.22 13.65 11.91
N PHE A 153 -5.89 13.69 11.78
CA PHE A 153 -5.12 12.63 11.14
C PHE A 153 -5.10 11.34 11.94
N LYS A 154 -5.13 11.44 13.26
CA LYS A 154 -5.26 10.28 14.14
C LYS A 154 -6.64 9.63 14.02
N ASP A 155 -7.71 10.39 13.99
CA ASP A 155 -9.08 9.88 13.83
C ASP A 155 -9.27 9.23 12.45
N GLU A 156 -8.65 9.77 11.41
CA GLU A 156 -8.63 9.15 10.09
C GLU A 156 -7.85 7.82 10.05
N ALA A 157 -6.90 7.60 10.97
CA ALA A 157 -6.13 6.37 11.05
C ALA A 157 -6.91 5.23 11.73
N VAL A 158 -7.90 5.57 12.54
CA VAL A 158 -8.82 4.59 13.13
C VAL A 158 -9.87 4.24 12.09
N GLY A 159 -9.67 3.13 11.36
CA GLY A 159 -10.66 2.63 10.41
C GLY A 159 -11.99 2.34 11.10
N GLN A 160 -13.09 2.55 10.38
CA GLN A 160 -14.40 2.09 10.86
C GLN A 160 -14.39 0.57 10.90
N SER A 161 -14.40 0.00 12.10
CA SER A 161 -14.66 -1.44 12.26
C SER A 161 -16.08 -1.73 11.76
N LEU A 162 -16.17 -2.55 10.71
CA LEU A 162 -17.45 -3.05 10.21
C LEU A 162 -17.96 -4.26 11.01
N ARG A 163 -17.38 -4.51 12.19
CA ARG A 163 -17.79 -5.62 13.06
C ARG A 163 -19.19 -5.40 13.59
N THR A 164 -20.08 -6.34 13.30
CA THR A 164 -21.36 -6.48 14.01
C THR A 164 -21.13 -7.28 15.27
N THR A 165 -21.85 -6.97 16.36
CA THR A 165 -21.78 -7.70 17.63
C THR A 165 -22.54 -9.04 17.60
N GLU A 166 -23.32 -9.29 16.55
CA GLU A 166 -24.18 -10.46 16.39
C GLU A 166 -23.85 -11.18 15.08
N GLY A 167 -22.86 -12.10 15.08
CA GLY A 167 -22.63 -13.01 13.98
C GLY A 167 -21.37 -12.73 13.14
N MET A 168 -21.33 -13.35 11.96
CA MET A 168 -20.20 -13.16 11.02
C MET A 168 -20.21 -11.76 10.41
N VAL A 169 -19.04 -11.19 10.28
CA VAL A 169 -18.85 -9.90 9.58
C VAL A 169 -19.31 -10.03 8.13
N ASP A 170 -20.02 -9.01 7.63
CA ASP A 170 -20.44 -8.89 6.24
C ASP A 170 -19.66 -7.78 5.54
N PHE A 171 -19.27 -8.03 4.29
CA PHE A 171 -18.66 -7.05 3.40
C PHE A 171 -19.53 -6.91 2.13
N PRO A 172 -20.50 -6.02 2.13
CA PRO A 172 -21.49 -5.91 1.04
C PRO A 172 -20.85 -5.73 -0.36
N ALA A 173 -19.68 -5.11 -0.44
CA ALA A 173 -18.97 -4.96 -1.71
C ALA A 173 -18.43 -6.29 -2.25
N LEU A 174 -17.89 -7.15 -1.39
CA LEU A 174 -17.39 -8.48 -1.76
C LEU A 174 -18.55 -9.45 -2.00
N ASP A 175 -19.60 -9.37 -1.16
CA ASP A 175 -20.81 -10.18 -1.35
C ASP A 175 -21.48 -9.84 -2.70
N ALA A 176 -21.55 -8.58 -3.07
CA ALA A 176 -22.08 -8.15 -4.37
C ALA A 176 -21.20 -8.66 -5.55
N MET A 177 -19.90 -8.79 -5.38
CA MET A 177 -19.01 -9.38 -6.39
C MET A 177 -19.32 -10.86 -6.62
N ILE A 178 -19.68 -11.59 -5.56
CA ILE A 178 -20.09 -13.00 -5.65
C ILE A 178 -21.48 -13.11 -6.27
N GLU A 179 -22.47 -12.40 -5.71
CA GLU A 179 -23.88 -12.52 -6.08
C GLU A 179 -24.20 -12.02 -7.49
N LYS A 180 -23.51 -10.97 -7.93
CA LYS A 180 -23.75 -10.29 -9.22
C LYS A 180 -22.69 -10.56 -10.26
N ASP A 181 -21.78 -11.48 -9.99
CA ASP A 181 -20.69 -11.86 -10.91
C ASP A 181 -19.87 -10.63 -11.39
N LEU A 182 -19.54 -9.72 -10.45
CA LEU A 182 -18.89 -8.44 -10.77
C LEU A 182 -17.35 -8.51 -10.77
N TYR A 183 -16.78 -9.67 -10.42
CA TYR A 183 -15.34 -9.84 -10.46
C TYR A 183 -14.88 -10.26 -11.88
N VAL A 184 -13.56 -10.22 -12.11
CA VAL A 184 -12.94 -10.53 -13.42
C VAL A 184 -13.08 -11.97 -13.87
N CYS A 185 -13.50 -12.86 -12.99
CA CYS A 185 -13.84 -14.26 -13.24
C CYS A 185 -14.93 -14.71 -12.25
N PRO A 186 -15.69 -15.78 -12.56
CA PRO A 186 -16.72 -16.30 -11.65
C PRO A 186 -16.17 -16.71 -10.29
N ILE A 187 -16.90 -16.36 -9.22
CA ILE A 187 -16.63 -16.81 -7.86
C ILE A 187 -17.74 -17.80 -7.47
N LYS A 188 -17.35 -19.00 -7.11
CA LYS A 188 -18.27 -20.12 -6.81
C LYS A 188 -18.16 -20.58 -5.37
N PRO A 189 -18.97 -20.07 -4.44
CA PRO A 189 -19.11 -20.68 -3.13
C PRO A 189 -19.77 -22.04 -3.28
N ILE A 190 -19.10 -23.10 -2.82
CA ILE A 190 -19.61 -24.47 -2.85
C ILE A 190 -19.34 -25.16 -1.51
N HIS A 191 -20.18 -26.12 -1.15
CA HIS A 191 -19.89 -26.95 0.01
C HIS A 191 -18.63 -27.78 -0.26
N GLY A 192 -17.55 -27.56 0.52
CA GLY A 192 -16.25 -28.22 0.30
C GLY A 192 -15.17 -27.76 1.27
N ASP A 193 -13.97 -28.32 1.13
CA ASP A 193 -12.86 -28.11 2.08
C ASP A 193 -11.71 -27.30 1.50
N ASN A 194 -11.78 -26.90 0.22
CA ASN A 194 -10.68 -26.23 -0.46
C ASN A 194 -11.11 -24.91 -1.11
N ALA A 195 -10.32 -23.88 -0.89
CA ALA A 195 -10.37 -22.64 -1.66
C ALA A 195 -9.23 -22.67 -2.70
N TYR A 196 -9.51 -22.30 -3.95
CA TYR A 196 -8.51 -22.22 -5.02
C TYR A 196 -8.99 -21.41 -6.21
N TYR A 197 -8.06 -20.76 -6.90
CA TYR A 197 -8.27 -20.27 -8.24
C TYR A 197 -7.90 -21.34 -9.28
N SER A 198 -8.82 -21.67 -10.17
CA SER A 198 -8.59 -22.60 -11.29
C SER A 198 -8.13 -21.87 -12.53
N ILE A 199 -6.85 -21.98 -12.89
CA ILE A 199 -6.28 -21.38 -14.11
C ILE A 199 -6.99 -21.90 -15.37
N SER A 200 -7.27 -23.22 -15.44
CA SER A 200 -7.83 -23.85 -16.62
C SER A 200 -9.29 -23.48 -16.89
N LYS A 201 -10.05 -23.17 -15.84
CA LYS A 201 -11.47 -22.79 -15.93
C LYS A 201 -11.68 -21.28 -15.76
N ASP A 202 -10.65 -20.56 -15.36
CA ASP A 202 -10.69 -19.16 -15.00
C ASP A 202 -11.82 -18.83 -14.00
N GLU A 203 -11.86 -19.58 -12.91
CA GLU A 203 -12.87 -19.45 -11.86
C GLU A 203 -12.26 -19.58 -10.47
N ILE A 204 -12.85 -18.92 -9.48
CA ILE A 204 -12.53 -19.08 -8.06
C ILE A 204 -13.54 -20.03 -7.44
N VAL A 205 -13.04 -21.06 -6.75
CA VAL A 205 -13.85 -21.94 -5.92
C VAL A 205 -13.49 -21.69 -4.45
N ILE A 206 -14.49 -21.51 -3.60
CA ILE A 206 -14.31 -21.28 -2.17
C ILE A 206 -15.40 -22.01 -1.39
N PRO A 207 -15.11 -22.55 -0.19
CA PRO A 207 -16.17 -23.09 0.68
C PRO A 207 -17.24 -22.03 1.00
N GLU A 208 -18.48 -22.47 1.21
CA GLU A 208 -19.56 -21.59 1.62
C GLU A 208 -19.20 -20.82 2.90
N LYS A 209 -19.56 -19.56 3.01
CA LYS A 209 -19.24 -18.68 4.15
C LYS A 209 -19.63 -19.31 5.49
N ALA A 210 -20.73 -20.06 5.54
CA ALA A 210 -21.22 -20.76 6.73
C ALA A 210 -20.26 -21.88 7.23
N GLN A 211 -19.31 -22.33 6.40
CA GLN A 211 -18.32 -23.35 6.79
C GLN A 211 -17.10 -22.76 7.50
N PHE A 212 -16.91 -21.43 7.45
CA PHE A 212 -15.81 -20.76 8.12
C PHE A 212 -16.13 -20.46 9.58
N ILE A 213 -15.09 -20.37 10.41
CA ILE A 213 -15.20 -20.06 11.85
C ILE A 213 -15.75 -18.62 12.03
N ASP A 214 -15.38 -17.71 11.14
CA ASP A 214 -15.81 -16.31 11.13
C ASP A 214 -15.82 -15.74 9.70
N GLY A 215 -16.49 -14.60 9.53
CA GLY A 215 -16.60 -13.94 8.24
C GLY A 215 -15.24 -13.40 7.75
N GLU A 216 -14.36 -12.96 8.66
CA GLU A 216 -13.04 -12.45 8.32
C GLU A 216 -12.19 -13.53 7.64
N SER A 217 -12.24 -14.75 8.13
CA SER A 217 -11.57 -15.92 7.53
C SER A 217 -12.10 -16.22 6.13
N PHE A 218 -13.42 -16.13 5.92
CA PHE A 218 -14.01 -16.31 4.59
C PHE A 218 -13.49 -15.26 3.60
N TYR A 219 -13.62 -13.98 3.93
CA TYR A 219 -13.20 -12.91 3.01
C TYR A 219 -11.69 -12.85 2.83
N SER A 220 -10.90 -13.17 3.85
CA SER A 220 -9.44 -13.24 3.73
C SER A 220 -9.01 -14.31 2.72
N ASN A 221 -9.63 -15.51 2.75
CA ASN A 221 -9.37 -16.54 1.76
C ASN A 221 -9.89 -16.15 0.37
N LEU A 222 -11.07 -15.53 0.29
CA LEU A 222 -11.60 -15.00 -0.97
C LEU A 222 -10.63 -14.00 -1.63
N LEU A 223 -10.12 -13.03 -0.88
CA LEU A 223 -9.17 -12.03 -1.37
C LEU A 223 -7.84 -12.65 -1.81
N HIS A 224 -7.41 -13.73 -1.16
CA HIS A 224 -6.24 -14.51 -1.57
C HIS A 224 -6.44 -15.12 -2.96
N GLU A 225 -7.56 -15.83 -3.17
CA GLU A 225 -7.87 -16.44 -4.47
C GLU A 225 -8.14 -15.38 -5.57
N MET A 226 -8.77 -14.26 -5.22
CA MET A 226 -8.92 -13.12 -6.13
C MET A 226 -7.57 -12.56 -6.57
N SER A 227 -6.58 -12.55 -5.68
CA SER A 227 -5.22 -12.14 -6.06
C SER A 227 -4.60 -13.10 -7.07
N HIS A 228 -4.71 -14.41 -6.89
CA HIS A 228 -4.27 -15.38 -7.89
C HIS A 228 -4.97 -15.19 -9.23
N ALA A 229 -6.28 -15.03 -9.22
CA ALA A 229 -7.06 -14.78 -10.45
C ALA A 229 -6.54 -13.55 -11.20
N SER A 230 -6.16 -12.47 -10.49
CA SER A 230 -5.57 -11.29 -11.13
C SER A 230 -4.26 -11.58 -11.87
N GLY A 231 -3.58 -12.66 -11.51
CA GLY A 231 -2.30 -13.09 -12.12
C GLY A 231 -2.42 -13.91 -13.39
N SER A 232 -3.62 -14.22 -13.88
CA SER A 232 -3.82 -15.00 -15.10
C SER A 232 -3.17 -14.36 -16.33
N GLU A 233 -2.96 -15.17 -17.39
CA GLU A 233 -2.26 -14.76 -18.61
C GLU A 233 -2.90 -13.54 -19.29
N ASN A 234 -4.23 -13.50 -19.34
CA ASN A 234 -5.00 -12.40 -19.95
C ASN A 234 -5.14 -11.16 -19.03
N ARG A 235 -4.55 -11.17 -17.85
CA ARG A 235 -4.60 -10.05 -16.87
C ARG A 235 -3.18 -9.54 -16.60
N LEU A 236 -2.63 -9.87 -15.44
CA LEU A 236 -1.29 -9.41 -15.06
C LEU A 236 -0.16 -10.37 -15.46
N ASN A 237 -0.50 -11.52 -16.02
CA ASN A 237 0.42 -12.54 -16.53
C ASN A 237 1.57 -12.89 -15.56
N ARG A 238 1.21 -13.13 -14.28
CA ARG A 238 2.16 -13.53 -13.23
C ARG A 238 2.23 -15.03 -13.05
N LEU A 239 1.14 -15.75 -13.37
CA LEU A 239 1.05 -17.20 -13.19
C LEU A 239 1.88 -17.90 -14.26
N VAL A 240 3.01 -18.45 -13.85
CA VAL A 240 3.90 -19.20 -14.76
C VAL A 240 3.34 -20.60 -14.96
N SER A 241 3.05 -20.94 -16.23
CA SER A 241 2.61 -22.30 -16.58
C SER A 241 3.66 -23.33 -16.18
N GLY A 242 3.24 -24.38 -15.45
CA GLY A 242 4.15 -25.41 -14.94
C GLY A 242 4.82 -25.10 -13.60
N SER A 243 4.48 -24.02 -12.91
CA SER A 243 4.90 -23.79 -11.52
C SER A 243 4.35 -24.91 -10.64
N THR A 244 5.24 -25.66 -9.99
CA THR A 244 4.87 -26.72 -9.06
C THR A 244 4.95 -26.22 -7.63
N PHE A 245 4.15 -26.80 -6.74
CA PHE A 245 4.21 -26.55 -5.31
C PHE A 245 5.67 -26.63 -4.80
N GLY A 246 6.14 -25.59 -4.10
CA GLY A 246 7.50 -25.50 -3.60
C GLY A 246 8.53 -24.88 -4.57
N SER A 247 8.16 -24.52 -5.81
CA SER A 247 9.04 -23.78 -6.70
C SER A 247 9.18 -22.30 -6.28
N GLU A 248 10.28 -21.66 -6.67
CA GLU A 248 10.49 -20.23 -6.37
C GLU A 248 9.39 -19.34 -6.98
N SER A 249 8.94 -19.66 -8.19
CA SER A 249 7.84 -18.93 -8.86
C SER A 249 6.52 -19.09 -8.11
N TYR A 250 6.23 -20.30 -7.61
CA TYR A 250 5.08 -20.55 -6.77
C TYR A 250 5.16 -19.75 -5.45
N ALA A 251 6.29 -19.78 -4.77
CA ALA A 251 6.49 -19.05 -3.52
C ALA A 251 6.34 -17.54 -3.70
N LYS A 252 6.80 -16.98 -4.82
CA LYS A 252 6.61 -15.56 -5.16
C LYS A 252 5.13 -15.21 -5.38
N GLU A 253 4.38 -16.05 -6.07
CA GLU A 253 2.96 -15.81 -6.31
C GLU A 253 2.14 -15.94 -5.03
N GLU A 254 2.42 -16.93 -4.19
CA GLU A 254 1.81 -17.04 -2.86
C GLU A 254 2.05 -15.79 -2.02
N LEU A 255 3.28 -15.25 -2.05
CA LEU A 255 3.59 -14.02 -1.36
C LEU A 255 2.77 -12.83 -1.89
N VAL A 256 2.61 -12.72 -3.21
CA VAL A 256 1.78 -11.68 -3.83
C VAL A 256 0.33 -11.83 -3.37
N ALA A 257 -0.21 -13.05 -3.37
CA ALA A 257 -1.57 -13.33 -2.93
C ALA A 257 -1.78 -12.98 -1.44
N GLU A 258 -0.88 -13.43 -0.58
CA GLU A 258 -0.92 -13.14 0.86
C GLU A 258 -0.84 -11.63 1.15
N LEU A 259 0.11 -10.92 0.54
CA LEU A 259 0.28 -9.49 0.76
C LEU A 259 -0.90 -8.69 0.23
N THR A 260 -1.44 -9.06 -0.94
CA THR A 260 -2.62 -8.40 -1.51
C THR A 260 -3.82 -8.60 -0.59
N ALA A 261 -4.08 -9.82 -0.15
CA ALA A 261 -5.16 -10.11 0.77
C ALA A 261 -4.99 -9.35 2.10
N ALA A 262 -3.78 -9.29 2.65
CA ALA A 262 -3.49 -8.53 3.88
C ALA A 262 -3.74 -7.04 3.71
N LEU A 263 -3.28 -6.43 2.60
CA LEU A 263 -3.49 -5.00 2.33
C LEU A 263 -4.96 -4.65 2.17
N VAL A 264 -5.72 -5.45 1.41
CA VAL A 264 -7.14 -5.21 1.18
C VAL A 264 -7.93 -5.46 2.47
N SER A 265 -7.63 -6.54 3.21
CA SER A 265 -8.23 -6.82 4.51
C SER A 265 -8.03 -5.67 5.49
N SER A 266 -6.80 -5.15 5.58
CA SER A 266 -6.48 -4.00 6.44
C SER A 266 -7.26 -2.74 6.05
N GLN A 267 -7.46 -2.50 4.75
CA GLN A 267 -8.26 -1.35 4.29
C GLN A 267 -9.71 -1.40 4.77
N TYR A 268 -10.25 -2.60 4.94
CA TYR A 268 -11.60 -2.83 5.43
C TYR A 268 -11.67 -3.09 6.95
N GLY A 269 -10.57 -2.95 7.68
CA GLY A 269 -10.50 -3.17 9.13
C GLY A 269 -10.60 -4.64 9.55
N MET A 270 -10.29 -5.57 8.64
CA MET A 270 -10.21 -7.00 8.94
C MET A 270 -8.84 -7.37 9.50
N GLU A 271 -8.79 -8.21 10.54
CA GLU A 271 -7.55 -8.84 10.96
C GLU A 271 -7.18 -9.98 10.00
N LYS A 272 -5.92 -10.02 9.58
CA LYS A 272 -5.40 -11.14 8.82
C LYS A 272 -4.10 -11.67 9.43
N HIS A 273 -4.05 -12.96 9.62
CA HIS A 273 -2.83 -13.67 9.99
C HIS A 273 -2.10 -14.14 8.72
N VAL A 274 -0.87 -13.66 8.50
CA VAL A 274 -0.05 -14.13 7.39
C VAL A 274 0.55 -15.50 7.72
N LYS A 275 0.55 -16.41 6.75
CA LYS A 275 1.15 -17.73 6.91
C LYS A 275 2.66 -17.62 7.22
N SER A 276 3.18 -18.51 8.06
CA SER A 276 4.57 -18.51 8.53
C SER A 276 5.61 -18.51 7.41
N ASP A 277 5.34 -19.24 6.33
CA ASP A 277 6.24 -19.36 5.19
C ASP A 277 6.33 -18.06 4.38
N SER A 278 5.19 -17.35 4.22
CA SER A 278 5.12 -16.03 3.61
C SER A 278 5.86 -14.99 4.43
N ALA A 279 5.83 -15.10 5.75
CA ALA A 279 6.56 -14.21 6.67
C ALA A 279 8.09 -14.33 6.52
N ALA A 280 8.62 -15.55 6.39
CA ALA A 280 10.04 -15.79 6.17
C ALA A 280 10.53 -15.20 4.83
N TYR A 281 9.72 -15.34 3.78
CA TYR A 281 10.01 -14.81 2.46
C TYR A 281 9.97 -13.27 2.44
N LEU A 282 9.01 -12.68 3.12
CA LEU A 282 8.91 -11.22 3.27
C LEU A 282 10.13 -10.63 3.98
N LYS A 283 10.64 -11.32 5.02
CA LYS A 283 11.86 -10.90 5.71
C LYS A 283 13.06 -10.86 4.77
N SER A 284 13.26 -11.92 3.99
CA SER A 284 14.33 -11.98 2.97
C SER A 284 14.22 -10.83 1.96
N TRP A 285 13.02 -10.51 1.54
CA TRP A 285 12.74 -9.43 0.60
C TRP A 285 13.01 -8.04 1.19
N LEU A 286 12.60 -7.82 2.44
CA LEU A 286 12.89 -6.58 3.18
C LEU A 286 14.40 -6.37 3.39
N ASP A 287 15.13 -7.43 3.64
CA ASP A 287 16.59 -7.36 3.78
C ASP A 287 17.26 -7.03 2.43
N SER A 288 16.81 -7.64 1.32
CA SER A 288 17.26 -7.30 -0.04
C SER A 288 16.94 -5.84 -0.43
N LEU A 289 15.79 -5.31 -0.01
CA LEU A 289 15.44 -3.89 -0.22
C LEU A 289 16.34 -2.96 0.58
N LYS A 290 16.70 -3.30 1.81
CA LYS A 290 17.64 -2.51 2.62
C LYS A 290 19.03 -2.47 1.98
N GLU A 291 19.50 -3.58 1.46
CA GLU A 291 20.77 -3.67 0.73
C GLU A 291 20.74 -2.82 -0.55
N ALA A 292 19.67 -2.91 -1.34
CA ALA A 292 19.51 -2.09 -2.55
C ALA A 292 19.46 -0.59 -2.26
N VAL A 293 18.79 -0.18 -1.18
CA VAL A 293 18.74 1.23 -0.73
C VAL A 293 20.12 1.68 -0.22
N SER A 294 20.84 0.83 0.50
CA SER A 294 22.21 1.11 0.95
C SER A 294 23.17 1.30 -0.25
N TYR A 295 23.03 0.47 -1.29
CA TYR A 295 23.85 0.55 -2.51
C TYR A 295 23.58 1.83 -3.33
N THR A 296 22.33 2.27 -3.40
CA THR A 296 21.98 3.55 -4.05
C THR A 296 22.48 4.76 -3.28
N HIS A 297 22.55 4.69 -1.96
CA HIS A 297 23.15 5.75 -1.12
C HIS A 297 24.67 5.87 -1.31
N LEU A 298 25.37 4.75 -1.40
CA LEU A 298 26.81 4.73 -1.66
C LEU A 298 27.15 5.33 -3.03
N ARG A 299 26.44 4.95 -4.10
CA ARG A 299 26.62 5.52 -5.44
C ARG A 299 26.31 7.02 -5.53
N ALA A 300 25.34 7.52 -4.78
CA ALA A 300 25.02 8.94 -4.76
C ALA A 300 26.10 9.79 -4.06
N HIS A 301 26.92 9.18 -3.19
CA HIS A 301 28.09 9.84 -2.58
C HIS A 301 29.32 9.82 -3.49
N GLU A 302 29.52 8.76 -4.27
CA GLU A 302 30.68 8.64 -5.18
C GLU A 302 30.60 9.55 -6.42
N THR A 303 29.40 9.99 -6.83
CA THR A 303 29.20 10.90 -7.98
C THR A 303 29.28 12.38 -7.63
N ARG A 304 29.68 12.75 -6.39
CA ARG A 304 29.87 14.14 -5.93
C ARG A 304 31.33 14.56 -5.77
N HIS A 305 32.25 13.84 -6.39
CA HIS A 305 33.67 14.25 -6.50
C HIS A 305 34.05 14.51 -7.95
#